data_28d8f58211faa0ac9af4004a0fe12a3e
#
_entry.id   28d8f58211faa0ac9af4004a0fe12a3e
#
_cell.length_a   1.000
_cell.length_b   1.000
_cell.length_c   1.000
_cell.angle_alpha   90.00
_cell.angle_beta   90.00
_cell.angle_gamma   90.00
#
_symmetry.space_group_name_H-M   'P 1'
#
loop_
_entity.id
_entity.type
_entity.pdbx_description
1 polymer ?
#
loop_
_entity_poly.entity_id
_entity_poly.type
_entity_poly.pdbx_seq_one_letter_code
_entity_poly.pdbx_strand_id
1 'polypeptide(L)'
;VFLKYSQELRDFCGFDVVPDGSKFTRFKQDFLSDLQSMFDHLVDLTEPICQNLDSALASMTIFDTSGIEAWVTENNPKYANRIIKQLKAFRKSHNLDDSYDPYKAAYGSMPTHATSNQAIQQMYINGHFCYAYKFGIITNGLGIVRDITFYNKDFLQAHPDIVVEKKSDSPDE
;
A
#
# COMPACT_ATOMS: atom_id res chain seq x y z
N VAL A 1 2.55 17.51 9.12
CA VAL A 1 1.76 18.72 8.84
C VAL A 1 0.88 19.06 10.04
N PHE A 2 0.01 18.16 10.54
CA PHE A 2 -0.93 18.43 11.64
C PHE A 2 -0.27 18.92 12.93
N LEU A 3 0.82 18.28 13.37
CA LEU A 3 1.56 18.69 14.56
C LEU A 3 2.09 20.13 14.51
N LYS A 4 2.33 20.68 13.31
CA LYS A 4 2.79 22.09 13.17
C LYS A 4 1.70 23.12 13.47
N TYR A 5 0.44 22.75 13.25
CA TYR A 5 -0.69 23.66 13.28
C TYR A 5 -1.65 23.45 14.45
N SER A 6 -1.50 22.33 15.21
CA SER A 6 -2.31 22.03 16.38
C SER A 6 -1.46 21.98 17.64
N GLN A 7 -1.66 22.96 18.54
CA GLN A 7 -1.06 22.97 19.86
C GLN A 7 -1.54 21.79 20.68
N GLU A 8 -2.86 21.57 20.70
CA GLU A 8 -3.49 20.48 21.46
C GLU A 8 -2.94 19.12 21.09
N LEU A 9 -2.71 18.89 19.78
CA LEU A 9 -2.13 17.63 19.30
C LEU A 9 -0.64 17.50 19.71
N ARG A 10 0.13 18.60 19.73
CA ARG A 10 1.51 18.58 20.23
C ARG A 10 1.58 18.24 21.71
N ASP A 11 0.73 18.89 22.50
CA ASP A 11 0.64 18.67 23.94
C ASP A 11 0.22 17.24 24.26
N PHE A 12 -0.77 16.71 23.52
CA PHE A 12 -1.19 15.30 23.62
C PHE A 12 -0.05 14.34 23.29
N CYS A 13 0.77 14.65 22.28
CA CYS A 13 1.93 13.83 21.90
C CYS A 13 3.18 14.09 22.77
N GLY A 14 3.13 15.02 23.71
CA GLY A 14 4.28 15.37 24.55
C GLY A 14 5.42 16.08 23.81
N PHE A 15 5.11 16.79 22.73
CA PHE A 15 6.11 17.52 21.94
C PHE A 15 6.12 19.03 22.26
N ASP A 16 7.16 19.52 22.91
CA ASP A 16 7.41 20.96 23.03
C ASP A 16 7.73 21.58 21.66
N VAL A 17 8.49 20.87 20.83
CA VAL A 17 8.86 21.28 19.47
C VAL A 17 8.60 20.12 18.51
N VAL A 18 7.98 20.42 17.37
CA VAL A 18 7.72 19.40 16.33
C VAL A 18 9.05 18.87 15.80
N PRO A 19 9.32 17.56 15.92
CA PRO A 19 10.53 16.95 15.39
C PRO A 19 10.64 17.15 13.88
N ASP A 20 11.86 17.32 13.38
CA ASP A 20 12.14 17.33 11.94
C ASP A 20 11.86 15.95 11.33
N GLY A 21 11.46 15.91 10.05
CA GLY A 21 11.12 14.68 9.35
C GLY A 21 12.25 13.64 9.34
N SER A 22 13.51 14.09 9.36
CA SER A 22 14.68 13.20 9.45
C SER A 22 14.75 12.41 10.75
N LYS A 23 14.22 12.96 11.85
CA LYS A 23 14.14 12.26 13.13
C LYS A 23 13.19 11.06 13.07
N PHE A 24 12.05 11.20 12.38
CA PHE A 24 11.13 10.09 12.15
C PHE A 24 11.74 9.01 11.24
N THR A 25 12.54 9.42 10.25
CA THR A 25 13.26 8.46 9.40
C THR A 25 14.28 7.67 10.21
N ARG A 26 15.10 8.33 11.04
CA ARG A 26 16.06 7.65 11.93
C ARG A 26 15.35 6.75 12.92
N PHE A 27 14.29 7.22 13.58
CA PHE A 27 13.50 6.41 14.50
C PHE A 27 13.03 5.11 13.85
N LYS A 28 12.47 5.17 12.63
CA LYS A 28 12.06 3.96 11.90
C LYS A 28 13.22 3.02 11.58
N GLN A 29 14.42 3.56 11.29
CA GLN A 29 15.61 2.76 11.01
C GLN A 29 16.18 2.12 12.26
N ASP A 30 16.25 2.88 13.35
CA ASP A 30 16.89 2.46 14.61
C ASP A 30 16.01 1.44 15.37
N PHE A 31 14.68 1.53 15.23
CA PHE A 31 13.70 0.73 15.98
C PHE A 31 12.81 -0.15 15.08
N LEU A 32 13.27 -0.49 13.87
CA LEU A 32 12.46 -1.26 12.92
C LEU A 32 12.00 -2.60 13.50
N SER A 33 12.89 -3.31 14.20
CA SER A 33 12.58 -4.59 14.86
C SER A 33 11.58 -4.46 16.02
N ASP A 34 11.55 -3.28 16.65
CA ASP A 34 10.71 -3.07 17.84
C ASP A 34 9.34 -2.52 17.49
N LEU A 35 9.16 -2.00 16.26
CA LEU A 35 7.89 -1.41 15.83
C LEU A 35 6.75 -2.43 15.83
N GLN A 36 7.02 -3.69 15.46
CA GLN A 36 6.02 -4.74 15.51
C GLN A 36 5.59 -5.02 16.94
N SER A 37 6.56 -5.22 17.85
CA SER A 37 6.27 -5.46 19.27
C SER A 37 5.52 -4.30 19.92
N MET A 38 5.83 -3.07 19.52
CA MET A 38 5.12 -1.88 20.00
C MET A 38 3.68 -1.86 19.47
N PHE A 39 3.47 -2.23 18.21
CA PHE A 39 2.13 -2.35 17.64
C PHE A 39 1.31 -3.42 18.36
N ASP A 40 1.88 -4.62 18.56
CA ASP A 40 1.22 -5.72 19.26
C ASP A 40 0.81 -5.31 20.69
N HIS A 41 1.71 -4.60 21.39
CA HIS A 41 1.40 -4.07 22.72
C HIS A 41 0.27 -3.03 22.71
N LEU A 42 0.20 -2.17 21.68
CA LEU A 42 -0.93 -1.23 21.53
C LEU A 42 -2.24 -1.96 21.26
N VAL A 43 -2.22 -3.05 20.50
CA VAL A 43 -3.39 -3.91 20.28
C VAL A 43 -3.87 -4.47 21.62
N ASP A 44 -2.96 -5.05 22.41
CA ASP A 44 -3.28 -5.61 23.73
C ASP A 44 -3.85 -4.56 24.70
N LEU A 45 -3.27 -3.37 24.74
CA LEU A 45 -3.74 -2.28 25.60
C LEU A 45 -5.12 -1.74 25.18
N THR A 46 -5.43 -1.74 23.89
CA THR A 46 -6.69 -1.20 23.37
C THR A 46 -7.83 -2.22 23.41
N GLU A 47 -7.54 -3.52 23.48
CA GLU A 47 -8.57 -4.57 23.48
C GLU A 47 -9.57 -4.43 24.63
N PRO A 48 -9.16 -4.31 25.93
CA PRO A 48 -10.10 -4.13 27.04
C PRO A 48 -10.95 -2.85 26.90
N ILE A 49 -10.38 -1.79 26.33
CA ILE A 49 -11.11 -0.53 26.08
C ILE A 49 -12.21 -0.77 25.05
N CYS A 50 -11.91 -1.44 23.95
CA CYS A 50 -12.88 -1.78 22.91
C CYS A 50 -14.00 -2.67 23.45
N GLN A 51 -13.66 -3.69 24.26
CA GLN A 51 -14.63 -4.58 24.88
C GLN A 51 -15.59 -3.83 25.83
N ASN A 52 -15.10 -2.83 26.54
CA ASN A 52 -15.92 -1.98 27.42
C ASN A 52 -16.80 -1.01 26.65
N LEU A 53 -16.39 -0.56 25.47
CA LEU A 53 -17.18 0.34 24.62
C LEU A 53 -18.35 -0.39 23.97
N ASP A 54 -18.05 -1.49 23.27
CA ASP A 54 -19.04 -2.36 22.61
C ASP A 54 -18.41 -3.73 22.36
N SER A 55 -18.78 -4.72 23.17
CA SER A 55 -18.21 -6.06 23.08
C SER A 55 -18.58 -6.80 21.78
N ALA A 56 -19.74 -6.50 21.20
CA ALA A 56 -20.15 -7.12 19.93
C ALA A 56 -19.30 -6.60 18.78
N LEU A 57 -19.11 -5.28 18.67
CA LEU A 57 -18.24 -4.67 17.68
C LEU A 57 -16.76 -5.01 17.92
N ALA A 58 -16.33 -5.04 19.18
CA ALA A 58 -14.95 -5.40 19.52
C ALA A 58 -14.61 -6.84 19.08
N SER A 59 -15.57 -7.76 19.17
CA SER A 59 -15.40 -9.16 18.77
C SER A 59 -15.55 -9.42 17.26
N MET A 60 -15.98 -8.44 16.48
CA MET A 60 -16.04 -8.56 15.02
C MET A 60 -14.64 -8.57 14.42
N THR A 61 -14.45 -9.37 13.37
CA THR A 61 -13.24 -9.36 12.55
C THR A 61 -13.58 -8.90 11.14
N ILE A 62 -13.00 -7.78 10.73
CA ILE A 62 -13.15 -7.23 9.39
C ILE A 62 -11.77 -7.33 8.72
N PHE A 63 -11.73 -8.03 7.59
CA PHE A 63 -10.51 -8.20 6.80
C PHE A 63 -10.65 -7.48 5.46
N ASP A 64 -9.64 -6.72 5.10
CA ASP A 64 -9.53 -6.08 3.79
C ASP A 64 -8.09 -6.10 3.29
N THR A 65 -7.93 -6.03 1.98
CA THR A 65 -6.62 -5.99 1.32
C THR A 65 -6.46 -4.71 0.52
N SER A 66 -5.27 -4.15 0.57
CA SER A 66 -4.93 -2.94 -0.19
C SER A 66 -3.47 -2.99 -0.64
N GLY A 67 -3.00 -1.90 -1.23
CA GLY A 67 -1.61 -1.72 -1.60
C GLY A 67 -1.07 -0.38 -1.11
N ILE A 68 0.18 -0.39 -0.68
CA ILE A 68 0.94 0.83 -0.41
C ILE A 68 1.82 1.12 -1.61
N GLU A 69 1.55 2.23 -2.30
CA GLU A 69 2.34 2.66 -3.45
C GLU A 69 3.81 2.80 -3.06
N ALA A 70 4.67 2.13 -3.82
CA ALA A 70 6.08 2.07 -3.53
C ALA A 70 6.86 3.18 -4.22
N TRP A 71 7.94 3.62 -3.60
CA TRP A 71 8.88 4.57 -4.20
C TRP A 71 9.84 3.87 -5.14
N VAL A 72 9.38 3.59 -6.36
CA VAL A 72 10.14 2.88 -7.41
C VAL A 72 10.12 3.65 -8.72
N THR A 73 11.08 3.32 -9.60
CA THR A 73 11.23 4.00 -10.90
C THR A 73 9.99 3.83 -11.77
N GLU A 74 9.33 2.70 -11.69
CA GLU A 74 8.14 2.35 -12.46
C GLU A 74 6.94 3.24 -12.09
N ASN A 75 6.87 3.75 -10.86
CA ASN A 75 5.85 4.71 -10.43
C ASN A 75 6.17 6.16 -10.85
N ASN A 76 7.35 6.39 -11.44
CA ASN A 76 7.66 7.73 -11.95
C ASN A 76 6.84 8.00 -13.23
N PRO A 77 6.03 9.08 -13.29
CA PRO A 77 5.25 9.41 -14.48
C PRO A 77 6.07 9.50 -15.76
N LYS A 78 7.35 9.87 -15.69
CA LYS A 78 8.25 9.92 -16.85
C LYS A 78 8.52 8.52 -17.42
N TYR A 79 8.51 7.50 -16.60
CA TYR A 79 8.73 6.11 -17.04
C TYR A 79 7.56 5.64 -17.93
N ALA A 80 6.34 5.70 -17.43
CA ALA A 80 5.14 5.34 -18.19
C ALA A 80 4.96 6.21 -19.43
N ASN A 81 5.12 7.54 -19.31
CA ASN A 81 4.97 8.47 -20.42
C ASN A 81 5.95 8.21 -21.56
N ARG A 82 7.17 7.74 -21.29
CA ARG A 82 8.13 7.35 -22.33
C ARG A 82 7.60 6.17 -23.14
N ILE A 83 7.07 5.14 -22.48
CA ILE A 83 6.51 3.96 -23.14
C ILE A 83 5.28 4.33 -23.96
N ILE A 84 4.35 5.09 -23.38
CA ILE A 84 3.13 5.58 -24.05
C ILE A 84 3.50 6.37 -25.33
N LYS A 85 4.51 7.23 -25.26
CA LYS A 85 4.98 8.01 -26.42
C LYS A 85 5.49 7.10 -27.53
N GLN A 86 6.26 6.05 -27.21
CA GLN A 86 6.74 5.07 -28.17
C GLN A 86 5.59 4.30 -28.83
N LEU A 87 4.59 3.87 -28.05
CA LEU A 87 3.44 3.14 -28.56
C LEU A 87 2.49 4.01 -29.39
N LYS A 88 2.34 5.29 -29.07
CA LYS A 88 1.65 6.25 -29.95
C LYS A 88 2.35 6.44 -31.28
N ALA A 89 3.68 6.52 -31.29
CA ALA A 89 4.46 6.56 -32.53
C ALA A 89 4.33 5.27 -33.32
N PHE A 90 4.38 4.12 -32.67
CA PHE A 90 4.16 2.80 -33.26
C PHE A 90 2.77 2.70 -33.91
N ARG A 91 1.70 3.09 -33.20
CA ARG A 91 0.33 3.14 -33.74
C ARG A 91 0.28 3.94 -35.04
N LYS A 92 0.89 5.14 -35.05
CA LYS A 92 0.91 6.02 -36.24
C LYS A 92 1.67 5.42 -37.39
N SER A 93 2.86 4.83 -37.15
CA SER A 93 3.70 4.25 -38.22
C SER A 93 3.12 3.00 -38.88
N HIS A 94 2.27 2.25 -38.14
CA HIS A 94 1.63 1.02 -38.62
C HIS A 94 0.16 1.21 -39.02
N ASN A 95 -0.34 2.47 -39.01
CA ASN A 95 -1.73 2.81 -39.33
C ASN A 95 -2.75 1.97 -38.59
N LEU A 96 -2.49 1.69 -37.31
CA LEU A 96 -3.44 0.96 -36.44
C LEU A 96 -4.67 1.81 -36.17
N ASP A 97 -5.82 1.18 -36.17
CA ASP A 97 -7.12 1.82 -35.95
C ASP A 97 -7.34 2.25 -34.47
N ASP A 98 -8.55 2.74 -34.20
CA ASP A 98 -8.91 3.24 -32.86
C ASP A 98 -9.10 2.12 -31.82
N SER A 99 -9.15 0.85 -32.23
CA SER A 99 -9.20 -0.28 -31.30
C SER A 99 -7.87 -0.50 -30.56
N TYR A 100 -6.75 -0.03 -31.12
CA TYR A 100 -5.45 -0.08 -30.46
C TYR A 100 -5.29 1.08 -29.47
N ASP A 101 -5.37 0.77 -28.16
CA ASP A 101 -5.13 1.74 -27.10
C ASP A 101 -3.67 1.73 -26.63
N PRO A 102 -2.88 2.80 -26.92
CA PRO A 102 -1.49 2.89 -26.51
C PRO A 102 -1.30 2.94 -24.97
N TYR A 103 -2.30 3.37 -24.22
CA TYR A 103 -2.23 3.40 -22.76
C TYR A 103 -2.39 1.99 -22.18
N LYS A 104 -3.42 1.25 -22.61
CA LYS A 104 -3.61 -0.15 -22.22
C LYS A 104 -2.40 -1.01 -22.61
N ALA A 105 -1.88 -0.82 -23.83
CA ALA A 105 -0.70 -1.51 -24.31
C ALA A 105 0.56 -1.17 -23.50
N ALA A 106 0.72 0.09 -23.06
CA ALA A 106 1.84 0.51 -22.22
C ALA A 106 1.84 -0.23 -20.88
N TYR A 107 0.73 -0.25 -20.18
CA TYR A 107 0.63 -0.96 -18.91
C TYR A 107 0.80 -2.47 -19.06
N GLY A 108 0.28 -3.06 -20.13
CA GLY A 108 0.50 -4.49 -20.45
C GLY A 108 1.96 -4.85 -20.79
N SER A 109 2.75 -3.89 -21.30
CA SER A 109 4.17 -4.09 -21.63
C SER A 109 5.12 -3.81 -20.47
N MET A 110 4.65 -3.17 -19.40
CA MET A 110 5.45 -2.90 -18.20
C MET A 110 5.69 -4.19 -17.40
N PRO A 111 6.83 -4.31 -16.69
CA PRO A 111 7.09 -5.49 -15.87
C PRO A 111 6.02 -5.69 -14.81
N THR A 112 5.69 -6.93 -14.47
CA THR A 112 4.69 -7.25 -13.45
C THR A 112 5.15 -6.94 -12.02
N HIS A 113 6.45 -6.81 -11.82
CA HIS A 113 7.10 -6.48 -10.55
C HIS A 113 8.11 -5.36 -10.75
N ALA A 114 8.37 -4.60 -9.71
CA ALA A 114 9.41 -3.57 -9.77
C ALA A 114 10.80 -4.21 -9.92
N THR A 115 11.64 -3.60 -10.75
CA THR A 115 12.99 -4.10 -11.03
C THR A 115 13.87 -4.12 -9.77
N SER A 116 13.66 -3.15 -8.88
CA SER A 116 14.44 -2.99 -7.64
C SER A 116 14.01 -3.96 -6.53
N ASN A 117 12.75 -4.42 -6.53
CA ASN A 117 12.22 -5.31 -5.50
C ASN A 117 11.03 -6.12 -6.03
N GLN A 118 11.20 -7.45 -6.10
CA GLN A 118 10.19 -8.40 -6.60
C GLN A 118 8.93 -8.51 -5.72
N ALA A 119 8.96 -8.06 -4.47
CA ALA A 119 7.79 -8.00 -3.62
C ALA A 119 6.83 -6.86 -3.98
N ILE A 120 7.30 -5.89 -4.77
CA ILE A 120 6.50 -4.77 -5.26
C ILE A 120 5.88 -5.18 -6.60
N GLN A 121 4.57 -5.25 -6.63
CA GLN A 121 3.80 -5.74 -7.77
C GLN A 121 3.02 -4.61 -8.45
N GLN A 122 2.78 -4.76 -9.75
CA GLN A 122 1.85 -3.91 -10.47
C GLN A 122 0.43 -4.16 -9.96
N MET A 123 -0.24 -3.11 -9.50
CA MET A 123 -1.58 -3.16 -8.94
C MET A 123 -2.43 -2.01 -9.48
N TYR A 124 -3.75 -2.20 -9.43
CA TYR A 124 -4.71 -1.13 -9.66
C TYR A 124 -5.29 -0.70 -8.31
N ILE A 125 -4.96 0.52 -7.87
CA ILE A 125 -5.34 1.04 -6.55
C ILE A 125 -5.95 2.43 -6.74
N ASN A 126 -7.09 2.68 -6.11
CA ASN A 126 -7.75 3.99 -6.12
C ASN A 126 -7.93 4.61 -7.53
N GLY A 127 -8.21 3.78 -8.53
CA GLY A 127 -8.50 4.23 -9.88
C GLY A 127 -7.27 4.44 -10.78
N HIS A 128 -6.07 4.03 -10.36
CA HIS A 128 -4.87 4.11 -11.20
C HIS A 128 -3.95 2.90 -11.05
N PHE A 129 -3.14 2.64 -12.08
CA PHE A 129 -2.08 1.64 -12.01
C PHE A 129 -0.86 2.19 -11.29
N CYS A 130 -0.34 1.40 -10.36
CA CYS A 130 0.90 1.69 -9.64
C CYS A 130 1.61 0.39 -9.24
N TYR A 131 2.87 0.53 -8.83
CA TYR A 131 3.65 -0.53 -8.21
C TYR A 131 3.58 -0.38 -6.71
N ALA A 132 3.09 -1.40 -6.03
CA ALA A 132 2.76 -1.33 -4.61
C ALA A 132 3.14 -2.61 -3.87
N TYR A 133 3.33 -2.47 -2.55
CA TYR A 133 3.31 -3.60 -1.64
C TYR A 133 1.87 -3.98 -1.35
N LYS A 134 1.49 -5.23 -1.60
CA LYS A 134 0.21 -5.76 -1.19
C LYS A 134 0.23 -6.12 0.29
N PHE A 135 -0.81 -5.75 1.00
CA PHE A 135 -0.97 -6.08 2.41
C PHE A 135 -2.43 -6.36 2.75
N GLY A 136 -2.63 -7.09 3.84
CA GLY A 136 -3.92 -7.29 4.48
C GLY A 136 -3.97 -6.54 5.80
N ILE A 137 -5.13 -6.00 6.12
CA ILE A 137 -5.43 -5.39 7.42
C ILE A 137 -6.59 -6.14 8.07
N ILE A 138 -6.45 -6.41 9.34
CA ILE A 138 -7.53 -6.88 10.20
C ILE A 138 -7.91 -5.76 11.15
N THR A 139 -9.20 -5.40 11.17
CA THR A 139 -9.77 -4.48 12.16
C THR A 139 -10.90 -5.13 12.92
N ASN A 140 -11.24 -4.60 14.10
CA ASN A 140 -12.50 -4.91 14.73
C ASN A 140 -13.64 -4.03 14.16
N GLY A 141 -14.88 -4.25 14.60
CA GLY A 141 -16.04 -3.47 14.16
C GLY A 141 -16.04 -2.00 14.58
N LEU A 142 -15.16 -1.61 15.52
CA LEU A 142 -14.92 -0.22 15.90
C LEU A 142 -13.90 0.47 14.98
N GLY A 143 -13.33 -0.25 13.99
CA GLY A 143 -12.33 0.26 13.06
C GLY A 143 -10.91 0.31 13.63
N ILE A 144 -10.64 -0.32 14.76
CA ILE A 144 -9.29 -0.37 15.35
C ILE A 144 -8.50 -1.50 14.71
N VAL A 145 -7.32 -1.18 14.19
CA VAL A 145 -6.43 -2.15 13.56
C VAL A 145 -5.91 -3.15 14.59
N ARG A 146 -5.99 -4.43 14.25
CA ARG A 146 -5.54 -5.56 15.08
C ARG A 146 -4.34 -6.29 14.49
N ASP A 147 -4.24 -6.33 13.15
CA ASP A 147 -3.13 -6.96 12.47
C ASP A 147 -2.88 -6.28 11.12
N ILE A 148 -1.61 -6.28 10.69
CA ILE A 148 -1.17 -5.85 9.37
C ILE A 148 -0.19 -6.89 8.85
N THR A 149 -0.54 -7.55 7.75
CA THR A 149 0.30 -8.57 7.12
C THR A 149 0.71 -8.13 5.71
N PHE A 150 2.01 -8.06 5.44
CA PHE A 150 2.54 -7.80 4.11
C PHE A 150 2.71 -9.10 3.32
N TYR A 151 2.14 -9.17 2.12
CA TYR A 151 2.28 -10.32 1.20
C TYR A 151 3.59 -10.21 0.41
N ASN A 152 4.70 -10.26 1.14
CA ASN A 152 6.04 -10.31 0.56
C ASN A 152 6.42 -11.74 0.15
N LYS A 153 7.61 -11.90 -0.43
CA LYS A 153 8.10 -13.19 -0.90
C LYS A 153 8.18 -14.23 0.21
N ASP A 154 8.63 -13.83 1.40
CA ASP A 154 8.81 -14.74 2.53
C ASP A 154 7.46 -15.22 3.06
N PHE A 155 6.48 -14.32 3.15
CA PHE A 155 5.11 -14.65 3.51
C PHE A 155 4.49 -15.66 2.52
N LEU A 156 4.61 -15.41 1.21
CA LEU A 156 4.05 -16.28 0.18
C LEU A 156 4.76 -17.65 0.12
N GLN A 157 6.04 -17.73 0.44
CA GLN A 157 6.76 -19.01 0.57
C GLN A 157 6.29 -19.81 1.79
N ALA A 158 5.99 -19.13 2.89
CA ALA A 158 5.48 -19.79 4.10
C ALA A 158 4.00 -20.21 3.96
N HIS A 159 3.25 -19.60 3.04
CA HIS A 159 1.81 -19.83 2.82
C HIS A 159 1.53 -20.13 1.34
N PRO A 160 1.97 -21.27 0.80
CA PRO A 160 1.85 -21.59 -0.63
C PRO A 160 0.41 -21.83 -1.09
N ASP A 161 -0.52 -22.02 -0.17
CA ASP A 161 -1.96 -22.14 -0.38
C ASP A 161 -2.65 -20.79 -0.61
N ILE A 162 -1.98 -19.67 -0.29
CA ILE A 162 -2.52 -18.34 -0.56
C ILE A 162 -2.21 -17.95 -2.01
N VAL A 163 -3.23 -18.00 -2.84
CA VAL A 163 -3.17 -17.50 -4.23
C VAL A 163 -3.47 -16.00 -4.22
N VAL A 164 -2.45 -15.19 -4.45
CA VAL A 164 -2.63 -13.75 -4.68
C VAL A 164 -3.01 -13.57 -6.15
N GLU A 165 -4.29 -13.73 -6.48
CA GLU A 165 -4.77 -13.51 -7.85
C GLU A 165 -4.59 -12.05 -8.24
N LYS A 166 -4.07 -11.81 -9.45
CA LYS A 166 -4.30 -10.54 -10.13
C LYS A 166 -5.80 -10.46 -10.36
N LYS A 167 -6.49 -9.43 -9.82
CA LYS A 167 -7.78 -9.04 -10.39
C LYS A 167 -7.51 -8.76 -11.87
N SER A 168 -7.93 -9.65 -12.74
CA SER A 168 -8.12 -9.33 -14.13
C SER A 168 -9.26 -8.33 -14.16
N ASP A 169 -8.95 -7.03 -14.25
CA ASP A 169 -9.94 -6.08 -14.68
C ASP A 169 -10.23 -6.36 -16.16
N SER A 170 -11.04 -7.36 -16.40
CA SER A 170 -11.91 -7.37 -17.56
C SER A 170 -13.14 -6.55 -17.14
N PRO A 171 -13.30 -5.32 -17.61
CA PRO A 171 -14.61 -4.75 -17.63
C PRO A 171 -15.28 -5.43 -18.82
N ASP A 172 -16.04 -6.50 -18.57
CA ASP A 172 -17.06 -7.02 -19.49
C ASP A 172 -17.46 -8.42 -19.05
N GLU A 173 -18.54 -8.44 -18.29
CA GLU A 173 -19.74 -9.17 -18.70
C GLU A 173 -20.91 -8.74 -17.83
#